data_e05b297ef1888b50b66269a87343504b
#
_entry.id   e05b297ef1888b50b66269a87343504b
#
_cell.length_a   1.000
_cell.length_b   1.000
_cell.length_c   1.000
_cell.angle_alpha   90.00
_cell.angle_beta   90.00
_cell.angle_gamma   90.00
#
_symmetry.space_group_name_H-M   'P 1'
#
loop_
_entity.id
_entity.type
_entity.pdbx_description
1 polymer ?
#
loop_
_entity_poly.entity_id
_entity_poly.type
_entity_poly.pdbx_seq_one_letter_code
_entity_poly.pdbx_strand_id
1 'polypeptide(L)'
;MEYSELYAMRIRQLCKQRGLSINKLADMSNVRQSSIDNIINGRTKNPGVVNLHKIAITFNMTLAEFLDFNELNDFSFEDNDTDE
;
A
#
# COMPACT_ATOMS: atom_id res chain seq x y z
N MET A 1 -6.63 -3.34 -13.31
CA MET A 1 -5.69 -3.38 -12.18
C MET A 1 -6.31 -4.17 -11.03
N GLU A 2 -5.59 -5.12 -10.52
CA GLU A 2 -6.06 -5.91 -9.38
C GLU A 2 -6.04 -5.06 -8.11
N TYR A 3 -6.96 -5.36 -7.21
CA TYR A 3 -7.05 -4.61 -5.95
C TYR A 3 -5.72 -4.65 -5.18
N SER A 4 -5.04 -5.80 -5.20
CA SER A 4 -3.75 -5.96 -4.51
C SER A 4 -2.67 -5.05 -5.06
N GLU A 5 -2.78 -4.64 -6.32
CA GLU A 5 -1.79 -3.77 -6.96
C GLU A 5 -1.93 -2.30 -6.56
N LEU A 6 -3.09 -1.92 -6.06
CA LEU A 6 -3.36 -0.52 -5.72
C LEU A 6 -2.43 -0.02 -4.63
N TYR A 7 -2.25 -0.82 -3.59
CA TYR A 7 -1.39 -0.42 -2.47
C TYR A 7 0.08 -0.41 -2.87
N ALA A 8 0.48 -1.36 -3.73
CA ALA A 8 1.85 -1.38 -4.24
C ALA A 8 2.13 -0.09 -5.01
N MET A 9 1.21 0.30 -5.88
CA MET A 9 1.34 1.52 -6.65
C MET A 9 1.44 2.75 -5.75
N ARG A 10 0.54 2.84 -4.77
CA ARG A 10 0.51 3.98 -3.84
C ARG A 10 1.83 4.11 -3.09
N ILE A 11 2.30 2.98 -2.55
CA ILE A 11 3.55 2.98 -1.78
C ILE A 11 4.72 3.37 -2.65
N ARG A 12 4.80 2.83 -3.88
CA ARG A 12 5.90 3.16 -4.79
C ARG A 12 5.90 4.64 -5.14
N GLN A 13 4.72 5.22 -5.37
CA GLN A 13 4.62 6.65 -5.67
C GLN A 13 5.10 7.50 -4.50
N LEU A 14 4.66 7.15 -3.29
CA LEU A 14 5.05 7.91 -2.11
C LEU A 14 6.54 7.77 -1.82
N CYS A 15 7.09 6.58 -1.98
CA CYS A 15 8.52 6.38 -1.83
C CYS A 15 9.31 7.23 -2.82
N LYS A 16 8.87 7.24 -4.07
CA LYS A 16 9.52 8.04 -5.10
C LYS A 16 9.48 9.52 -4.78
N GLN A 17 8.32 10.01 -4.34
CA GLN A 17 8.15 11.42 -3.99
C GLN A 17 9.04 11.83 -2.83
N ARG A 18 9.31 10.93 -1.91
CA ARG A 18 10.05 11.22 -0.69
C ARG A 18 11.50 10.77 -0.74
N GLY A 19 11.95 10.22 -1.87
CA GLY A 19 13.32 9.75 -2.00
C GLY A 19 13.62 8.59 -1.07
N LEU A 20 12.66 7.70 -0.85
CA LEU A 20 12.76 6.62 0.10
C LEU A 20 12.76 5.29 -0.63
N SER A 21 13.71 4.41 -0.29
CA SER A 21 13.71 3.06 -0.86
C SER A 21 12.70 2.19 -0.13
N ILE A 22 12.31 1.09 -0.77
CA ILE A 22 11.40 0.13 -0.15
C ILE A 22 12.03 -0.48 1.10
N ASN A 23 13.31 -0.80 1.05
CA ASN A 23 14.01 -1.35 2.21
C ASN A 23 14.04 -0.36 3.37
N LYS A 24 14.26 0.91 3.05
CA LYS A 24 14.27 1.94 4.09
C LYS A 24 12.86 2.13 4.67
N LEU A 25 11.85 2.05 3.84
CA LEU A 25 10.47 2.11 4.31
C LEU A 25 10.19 1.00 5.31
N ALA A 26 10.58 -0.24 5.00
CA ALA A 26 10.38 -1.37 5.90
C ALA A 26 11.07 -1.13 7.23
N ASP A 27 12.30 -0.65 7.17
CA ASP A 27 13.09 -0.38 8.36
C ASP A 27 12.43 0.70 9.24
N MET A 28 12.00 1.79 8.62
CA MET A 28 11.43 2.92 9.34
C MET A 28 10.03 2.67 9.87
N SER A 29 9.24 1.88 9.13
CA SER A 29 7.84 1.64 9.48
C SER A 29 7.65 0.58 10.54
N ASN A 30 8.71 -0.17 10.85
CA ASN A 30 8.63 -1.30 11.78
C ASN A 30 7.64 -2.36 11.28
N VAL A 31 7.55 -2.52 9.98
CA VAL A 31 6.79 -3.58 9.33
C VAL A 31 7.81 -4.58 8.80
N ARG A 32 7.54 -5.86 8.96
CA ARG A 32 8.46 -6.89 8.48
C ARG A 32 8.75 -6.71 7.00
N GLN A 33 10.01 -6.94 6.62
CA GLN A 33 10.42 -6.85 5.23
C GLN A 33 9.56 -7.77 4.34
N SER A 34 9.28 -8.99 4.82
CA SER A 34 8.48 -9.92 4.04
C SER A 34 7.05 -9.42 3.83
N SER A 35 6.48 -8.72 4.80
CA SER A 35 5.15 -8.14 4.66
C SER A 35 5.15 -7.02 3.63
N ILE A 36 6.16 -6.15 3.69
CA ILE A 36 6.32 -5.08 2.71
C ILE A 36 6.48 -5.68 1.31
N ASP A 37 7.34 -6.69 1.17
CA ASP A 37 7.59 -7.33 -0.12
C ASP A 37 6.31 -7.94 -0.69
N ASN A 38 5.50 -8.57 0.15
CA ASN A 38 4.25 -9.15 -0.30
C ASN A 38 3.27 -8.10 -0.81
N ILE A 39 3.21 -6.96 -0.13
CA ILE A 39 2.35 -5.86 -0.57
C ILE A 39 2.86 -5.29 -1.90
N ILE A 40 4.16 -5.00 -1.96
CA ILE A 40 4.78 -4.38 -3.13
C ILE A 40 4.67 -5.25 -4.36
N ASN A 41 4.74 -6.57 -4.18
CA ASN A 41 4.66 -7.51 -5.31
C ASN A 41 3.24 -7.98 -5.60
N GLY A 42 2.25 -7.41 -4.92
CA GLY A 42 0.85 -7.72 -5.17
C GLY A 42 0.44 -9.11 -4.75
N ARG A 43 1.23 -9.76 -3.89
CA ARG A 43 0.92 -11.13 -3.45
C ARG A 43 -0.12 -11.15 -2.34
N THR A 44 -0.21 -10.07 -1.56
CA THR A 44 -1.18 -9.96 -0.47
C THR A 44 -2.44 -9.28 -1.00
N LYS A 45 -3.53 -10.04 -1.03
CA LYS A 45 -4.82 -9.49 -1.50
C LYS A 45 -5.48 -8.62 -0.44
N ASN A 46 -5.13 -8.84 0.80
CA ASN A 46 -5.77 -8.20 1.94
C ASN A 46 -4.72 -7.70 2.92
N PRO A 47 -3.99 -6.65 2.56
CA PRO A 47 -2.99 -6.12 3.50
C PRO A 47 -3.68 -5.64 4.76
N GLY A 48 -3.10 -5.98 5.91
CA GLY A 48 -3.69 -5.61 7.18
C GLY A 48 -3.67 -4.11 7.40
N VAL A 49 -4.72 -3.61 8.02
CA VAL A 49 -4.86 -2.18 8.30
C VAL A 49 -3.72 -1.68 9.19
N VAL A 50 -3.29 -2.50 10.15
CA VAL A 50 -2.20 -2.10 11.05
C VAL A 50 -0.93 -1.82 10.26
N ASN A 51 -0.59 -2.71 9.31
CA ASN A 51 0.60 -2.50 8.49
C ASN A 51 0.46 -1.26 7.61
N LEU A 52 -0.70 -1.05 7.01
CA LEU A 52 -0.94 0.14 6.20
C LEU A 52 -0.84 1.41 7.04
N HIS A 53 -1.33 1.35 8.27
CA HIS A 53 -1.27 2.49 9.19
C HIS A 53 0.18 2.83 9.54
N LYS A 54 0.99 1.81 9.85
CA LYS A 54 2.41 2.02 10.14
C LYS A 54 3.14 2.64 8.95
N ILE A 55 2.80 2.19 7.74
CA ILE A 55 3.37 2.74 6.52
C ILE A 55 2.95 4.19 6.36
N ALA A 56 1.68 4.49 6.59
CA ALA A 56 1.18 5.86 6.49
C ALA A 56 1.94 6.79 7.44
N ILE A 57 2.12 6.37 8.68
CA ILE A 57 2.84 7.17 9.68
C ILE A 57 4.26 7.45 9.20
N THR A 58 4.92 6.46 8.58
CA THR A 58 6.27 6.65 8.07
C THR A 58 6.31 7.74 7.01
N PHE A 59 5.25 7.86 6.22
CA PHE A 59 5.12 8.93 5.22
C PHE A 59 4.58 10.23 5.82
N ASN A 60 4.44 10.29 7.15
CA ASN A 60 3.91 11.46 7.84
C ASN A 60 2.47 11.76 7.41
N MET A 61 1.70 10.71 7.24
CA MET A 61 0.30 10.80 6.80
C MET A 61 -0.60 10.11 7.80
N THR A 62 -1.84 10.54 7.87
CA THR A 62 -2.86 9.74 8.56
C THR A 62 -3.21 8.55 7.68
N LEU A 63 -3.81 7.53 8.28
CA LEU A 63 -4.28 6.39 7.49
C LEU A 63 -5.29 6.84 6.44
N ALA A 64 -6.17 7.77 6.80
CA ALA A 64 -7.16 8.30 5.86
C ALA A 64 -6.49 8.97 4.66
N GLU A 65 -5.46 9.77 4.91
CA GLU A 65 -4.71 10.43 3.83
C GLU A 65 -4.02 9.41 2.93
N PHE A 66 -3.44 8.38 3.53
CA PHE A 66 -2.77 7.34 2.77
C PHE A 66 -3.75 6.63 1.82
N LEU A 67 -4.96 6.37 2.29
CA LEU A 67 -5.97 5.65 1.53
C LEU A 67 -6.71 6.54 0.53
N ASP A 68 -6.54 7.85 0.61
CA ASP A 68 -7.26 8.78 -0.24
C ASP A 68 -6.48 9.03 -1.53
N PHE A 69 -6.63 8.11 -2.48
CA PHE A 69 -6.06 8.30 -3.81
C PHE A 69 -7.07 7.78 -4.85
N ASN A 70 -7.02 8.39 -6.03
CA ASN A 70 -8.07 8.22 -7.03
C ASN A 70 -8.29 6.78 -7.43
N GLU A 71 -7.21 6.05 -7.66
CA GLU A 71 -7.31 4.66 -8.13
C GLU A 71 -8.04 3.78 -7.13
N LEU A 72 -7.83 4.02 -5.83
CA LEU A 72 -8.54 3.27 -4.81
C LEU A 72 -9.98 3.75 -4.70
N ASN A 73 -10.17 5.07 -4.70
CA ASN A 73 -11.51 5.65 -4.55
C ASN A 73 -12.43 5.26 -5.71
N ASP A 74 -11.87 5.14 -6.89
CA ASP A 74 -12.64 4.85 -8.10
C ASP A 74 -12.70 3.36 -8.42
N PHE A 75 -12.08 2.53 -7.59
CA PHE A 75 -12.04 1.09 -7.86
C PHE A 75 -13.45 0.50 -7.82
N SER A 76 -13.77 -0.34 -8.80
CA SER A 76 -15.06 -1.01 -8.86
C SER A 76 -14.88 -2.51 -8.71
N PHE A 77 -15.49 -3.08 -7.69
CA PHE A 77 -15.48 -4.53 -7.50
C PHE A 77 -16.34 -5.23 -8.54
N GLU A 78 -17.30 -4.52 -9.08
CA GLU A 78 -18.16 -5.10 -10.14
C GLU A 78 -17.37 -5.37 -11.40
N ASP A 79 -16.49 -4.43 -11.78
CA ASP A 79 -15.65 -4.58 -12.97
C ASP A 79 -14.55 -5.61 -12.78
N ASN A 80 -14.17 -5.84 -11.54
CA ASN A 80 -13.06 -6.73 -11.19
C ASN A 80 -13.56 -7.93 -10.40
N ASP A 81 -14.80 -8.30 -10.58
CA ASP A 81 -15.43 -9.34 -9.81
C ASP A 81 -14.75 -10.67 -9.99
N THR A 82 -14.43 -11.29 -8.95
CA THR A 82 -13.81 -12.58 -8.96
C THR A 82 -14.71 -13.59 -8.31
N ASP A 83 -15.75 -13.30 -7.92
CA ASP A 83 -16.57 -14.07 -7.26
C ASP A 83 -16.43 -14.29 -5.99
N GLU A 84 -16.28 -14.14 -5.59
CA GLU A 84 -16.14 -14.39 -4.55
C GLU A 84 -16.58 -14.86 -4.09
#